data_f8bd8ee8c4a1c20893a2f905acf85bae
#
_entry.id   f8bd8ee8c4a1c20893a2f905acf85bae
#
_cell.length_a   1.000
_cell.length_b   1.000
_cell.length_c   1.000
_cell.angle_alpha   90.00
_cell.angle_beta   90.00
_cell.angle_gamma   90.00
#
_symmetry.space_group_name_H-M   'P 1'
#
loop_
_entity.id
_entity.type
_entity.pdbx_description
1 polymer ?
#
loop_
_entity_poly.entity_id
_entity_poly.type
_entity_poly.pdbx_seq_one_letter_code
_entity_poly.pdbx_strand_id
1 'polypeptide(L)' 'MTQLISFKQLRVKLGGRSRSACYLDLEAGRLPKPIKIGRILYWDEGRLNEHLASLQKMDDG' A
#
# COMPACT_ATOMS: atom_id res chain seq x y z
N MET A 1 -18.09 -0.93 -2.77
CA MET A 1 -17.22 -2.04 -3.16
C MET A 1 -15.82 -1.53 -3.41
N THR A 2 -14.87 -2.15 -2.77
CA THR A 2 -13.48 -1.76 -2.94
C THR A 2 -12.86 -2.48 -4.13
N GLN A 3 -11.95 -1.81 -4.79
CA GLN A 3 -11.22 -2.39 -5.91
C GLN A 3 -9.86 -2.88 -5.44
N LEU A 4 -9.36 -3.90 -6.12
CA LEU A 4 -8.00 -4.35 -5.90
C LEU A 4 -7.07 -3.60 -6.85
N ILE A 5 -5.94 -3.18 -6.33
CA ILE A 5 -4.90 -2.55 -7.16
C ILE A 5 -3.66 -3.41 -7.14
N SER A 6 -2.96 -3.44 -8.27
CA SER A 6 -1.75 -4.22 -8.40
C SER A 6 -0.58 -3.52 -7.70
N PHE A 7 0.54 -4.24 -7.56
CA PHE A 7 1.74 -3.66 -6.98
C PHE A 7 2.21 -2.44 -7.76
N LYS A 8 2.13 -2.52 -9.08
CA LYS A 8 2.52 -1.40 -9.94
C LYS A 8 1.65 -0.17 -9.67
N GLN A 9 0.34 -0.39 -9.56
CA GLN A 9 -0.60 0.70 -9.26
C GLN A 9 -0.36 1.27 -7.87
N LEU A 10 -0.04 0.41 -6.91
CA LEU A 10 0.30 0.84 -5.57
C LEU A 10 1.49 1.79 -5.58
N ARG A 11 2.53 1.42 -6.31
CA ARG A 11 3.75 2.24 -6.39
C ARG A 11 3.46 3.62 -6.97
N VAL A 12 2.63 3.66 -8.01
CA VAL A 12 2.23 4.94 -8.62
C VAL A 12 1.44 5.78 -7.63
N LYS A 13 0.53 5.13 -6.92
CA LYS A 13 -0.29 5.81 -5.92
C LYS A 13 0.56 6.40 -4.80
N LEU A 14 1.70 5.78 -4.51
CA LEU A 14 2.62 6.26 -3.49
C LEU A 14 3.65 7.25 -4.03
N GLY A 15 3.42 7.79 -5.22
CA GLY A 15 4.29 8.79 -5.80
C GLY A 15 5.47 8.22 -6.55
N GLY A 16 5.35 7.02 -7.09
CA GLY A 16 6.44 6.38 -7.82
C GLY A 16 7.50 5.75 -6.92
N ARG A 17 7.07 5.28 -5.75
CA ARG A 17 7.98 4.69 -4.78
C ARG A 17 8.58 3.40 -5.31
N SER A 18 9.87 3.13 -5.02
CA SER A 18 10.55 1.95 -5.51
C SER A 18 10.00 0.67 -4.88
N ARG A 19 10.27 -0.47 -5.53
CA ARG A 19 9.84 -1.77 -5.01
C ARG A 19 10.47 -2.05 -3.65
N SER A 20 11.75 -1.80 -3.53
CA SER A 20 12.46 -2.03 -2.27
C SER A 20 11.86 -1.22 -1.13
N ALA A 21 11.54 0.05 -1.40
CA ALA A 21 10.93 0.90 -0.39
C ALA A 21 9.55 0.37 0.00
N CYS A 22 8.78 -0.13 -0.96
CA CYS A 22 7.47 -0.71 -0.66
C CYS A 22 7.58 -1.95 0.22
N TYR A 23 8.57 -2.79 -0.03
CA TYR A 23 8.77 -3.96 0.81
C TYR A 23 9.19 -3.58 2.22
N LEU A 24 10.02 -2.56 2.35
CA LEU A 24 10.38 -2.04 3.67
C LEU A 24 9.16 -1.50 4.40
N ASP A 25 8.29 -0.81 3.67
CA ASP A 25 7.06 -0.29 4.26
C ASP A 25 6.15 -1.42 4.74
N LEU A 26 6.10 -2.52 4.00
CA LEU A 26 5.32 -3.69 4.42
C LEU A 26 5.86 -4.26 5.72
N GLU A 27 7.17 -4.40 5.82
CA GLU A 27 7.80 -4.93 7.03
C GLU A 27 7.58 -4.02 8.22
N ALA A 28 7.61 -2.71 7.98
CA ALA A 28 7.44 -1.72 9.04
C ALA A 28 5.97 -1.51 9.45
N GLY A 29 5.06 -2.12 8.72
CA GLY A 29 3.64 -1.96 9.00
C GLY A 29 3.03 -0.68 8.45
N ARG A 30 3.72 -0.02 7.53
CA ARG A 30 3.21 1.21 6.91
C ARG A 30 2.24 0.93 5.79
N LEU A 31 2.19 -0.30 5.32
CA LEU A 31 1.25 -0.71 4.29
C LEU A 31 0.41 -1.86 4.82
N PRO A 32 -0.85 -1.97 4.39
CA PRO A 32 -1.68 -3.11 4.77
C PRO A 32 -1.16 -4.38 4.10
N LYS A 33 -1.56 -5.51 4.61
CA LYS A 33 -1.14 -6.79 4.05
C LYS A 33 -1.70 -6.96 2.65
N PRO A 34 -0.88 -7.39 1.69
CA PRO A 34 -1.36 -7.62 0.34
C PRO A 34 -2.16 -8.92 0.23
N ILE A 35 -2.96 -8.99 -0.81
CA ILE A 35 -3.67 -10.21 -1.18
C ILE A 35 -2.89 -10.81 -2.34
N LYS A 36 -2.42 -12.04 -2.17
CA LYS A 36 -1.65 -12.71 -3.20
C LYS A 36 -2.59 -13.56 -4.06
N ILE A 37 -2.67 -13.23 -5.33
CA ILE A 37 -3.46 -14.00 -6.29
C ILE A 37 -2.49 -14.51 -7.35
N GLY A 38 -2.28 -15.81 -7.37
CA GLY A 38 -1.26 -16.38 -8.24
C GLY A 38 0.11 -15.89 -7.82
N ARG A 39 0.77 -15.15 -8.69
CA ARG A 39 2.11 -14.62 -8.41
C ARG A 39 2.09 -13.10 -8.24
N ILE A 40 0.90 -12.50 -8.24
CA ILE A 40 0.77 -11.05 -8.21
C ILE A 40 0.18 -10.63 -6.88
N LEU A 41 0.75 -9.58 -6.31
CA LEU A 41 0.25 -8.98 -5.08
C LEU A 41 -0.75 -7.90 -5.42
N TYR A 42 -1.84 -7.88 -4.67
CA TYR A 42 -2.88 -6.88 -4.80
C TYR A 42 -3.18 -6.27 -3.46
N TRP A 43 -3.69 -5.07 -3.45
CA TRP A 43 -4.13 -4.39 -2.24
C TRP A 43 -5.56 -3.95 -2.40
N ASP A 44 -6.31 -4.03 -1.32
CA ASP A 44 -7.64 -3.46 -1.25
C ASP A 44 -7.50 -1.94 -1.20
N GLU A 45 -7.99 -1.26 -2.23
CA GLU A 45 -7.82 0.19 -2.32
C GLU A 45 -8.42 0.93 -1.13
N GLY A 46 -9.58 0.50 -0.66
CA GLY A 46 -10.21 1.11 0.49
C GLY A 46 -9.35 1.03 1.75
N ARG A 47 -8.82 -0.16 2.01
CA ARG A 47 -7.94 -0.35 3.17
C ARG A 47 -6.66 0.44 3.02
N LEU A 48 -6.12 0.49 1.82
CA LEU A 48 -4.91 1.24 1.56
C LEU A 48 -5.13 2.72 1.85
N ASN A 49 -6.24 3.27 1.38
CA ASN A 49 -6.55 4.68 1.61
C ASN A 49 -6.70 4.99 3.09
N GLU A 50 -7.37 4.11 3.82
CA GLU A 50 -7.52 4.27 5.27
C GLU A 50 -6.17 4.22 5.97
N HIS A 51 -5.32 3.30 5.54
CA HIS A 51 -4.00 3.14 6.13
C HIS A 51 -3.13 4.37 5.91
N LEU A 52 -3.15 4.90 4.68
CA LEU A 52 -2.38 6.08 4.35
C LEU A 52 -2.89 7.31 5.10
N ALA A 53 -4.20 7.42 5.25
CA ALA A 53 -4.79 8.52 6.03
C ALA A 53 -4.35 8.45 7.48
N SER A 54 -4.27 7.25 8.03
CA SER A 54 -3.80 7.04 9.39
C SER A 54 -2.35 7.47 9.56
N LEU A 55 -1.51 7.16 8.58
CA LEU A 55 -0.11 7.59 8.62
C LEU A 55 0.02 9.10 8.57
N GLN A 56 -0.82 9.76 7.77
CA GLN A 56 -0.81 11.21 7.69
C GLN A 56 -1.15 11.84 9.03
N LYS A 57 -2.11 11.27 9.73
CA LYS A 57 -2.49 11.78 11.05
C LYS A 57 -1.36 11.64 12.04
N MET A 58 -0.65 10.53 11.98
CA MET A 58 0.46 10.28 12.89
C MET A 58 1.67 11.16 12.60
N ASP A 59 1.81 11.53 11.34
CA ASP A 59 2.94 12.34 10.89
C ASP A 59 2.64 13.84 10.96
N ASP A 60 1.53 14.19 11.53
CA ASP A 60 1.15 15.59 11.69
C ASP A 60 1.90 16.18 12.87
N GLY A 61 3.13 16.46 12.63
CA GLY A 61 3.98 16.98 13.69
C GLY A 61 4.22 18.44 13.61
#